data_4a2ff8b1e90e7d469cba53db4277184d
#
_entry.id   4a2ff8b1e90e7d469cba53db4277184d
#
_cell.length_a   1.000
_cell.length_b   1.000
_cell.length_c   1.000
_cell.angle_alpha   90.00
_cell.angle_beta   90.00
_cell.angle_gamma   90.00
#
_symmetry.space_group_name_H-M   'P 1'
#
loop_
_entity.id
_entity.type
_entity.pdbx_description
1 polymer ?
#
loop_
_entity_poly.entity_id
_entity_poly.type
_entity_poly.pdbx_seq_one_letter_code
_entity_poly.pdbx_strand_id
1 'polypeptide(L)'
;MEDYLIECDSAEFAALARVICELFPEQTRFVESRDERGRFLSVHWLAMRFGATPKRMTLDVRIAPAALARYLAMRSMQRARSHAVLHAYVEAMLGSLEERHAAGEAVSRDAEIALDDEFA
;
A
#
# COMPACT_ATOMS: atom_id res chain seq x y z
N MET A 1 -10.84 -10.16 16.26
CA MET A 1 -10.40 -10.94 15.10
C MET A 1 -9.97 -9.97 14.01
N GLU A 2 -8.79 -10.14 13.48
CA GLU A 2 -8.31 -9.27 12.41
C GLU A 2 -8.88 -9.71 11.05
N ASP A 3 -9.43 -8.75 10.32
CA ASP A 3 -10.01 -9.01 9.00
C ASP A 3 -8.95 -8.93 7.89
N TYR A 4 -7.73 -8.56 8.23
CA TYR A 4 -6.61 -8.40 7.31
C TYR A 4 -5.46 -9.31 7.70
N LEU A 5 -4.66 -9.72 6.71
CA LEU A 5 -3.50 -10.58 6.91
C LEU A 5 -2.24 -9.73 6.78
N ILE A 6 -1.66 -9.33 7.91
CA ILE A 6 -0.44 -8.52 7.94
C ILE A 6 0.76 -9.43 8.22
N GLU A 7 1.57 -9.67 7.19
CA GLU A 7 2.74 -10.54 7.22
C GLU A 7 4.01 -9.70 7.06
N CYS A 8 4.32 -8.90 8.08
CA CYS A 8 5.49 -8.01 8.08
C CYS A 8 6.43 -8.40 9.20
N ASP A 9 7.71 -8.55 8.88
CA ASP A 9 8.76 -8.92 9.85
C ASP A 9 9.11 -7.75 10.76
N SER A 10 9.07 -6.52 10.25
CA SER A 10 9.39 -5.33 11.03
C SER A 10 8.14 -4.64 11.58
N ALA A 11 8.27 -4.05 12.76
CA ALA A 11 7.20 -3.28 13.37
C ALA A 11 6.83 -2.06 12.52
N GLU A 12 7.81 -1.47 11.85
CA GLU A 12 7.63 -0.28 11.00
C GLU A 12 6.75 -0.60 9.80
N PHE A 13 7.03 -1.68 9.08
CA PHE A 13 6.21 -2.08 7.93
C PHE A 13 4.84 -2.56 8.37
N ALA A 14 4.73 -3.23 9.51
CA ALA A 14 3.44 -3.61 10.07
C ALA A 14 2.61 -2.36 10.39
N ALA A 15 3.23 -1.31 10.92
CA ALA A 15 2.56 -0.04 11.19
C ALA A 15 2.06 0.63 9.91
N LEU A 16 2.89 0.63 8.85
CA LEU A 16 2.49 1.16 7.54
C LEU A 16 1.29 0.41 6.97
N ALA A 17 1.28 -0.92 7.09
CA ALA A 17 0.15 -1.73 6.64
C ALA A 17 -1.14 -1.36 7.39
N ARG A 18 -1.05 -1.15 8.70
CA ARG A 18 -2.23 -0.77 9.52
C ARG A 18 -2.78 0.59 9.13
N VAL A 19 -1.93 1.51 8.69
CA VAL A 19 -2.36 2.86 8.27
C VAL A 19 -3.29 2.79 7.07
N ILE A 20 -3.07 1.85 6.15
CA ILE A 20 -3.79 1.77 4.89
C ILE A 20 -4.77 0.61 4.80
N CYS A 21 -4.81 -0.29 5.78
CA CYS A 21 -5.61 -1.50 5.68
C CYS A 21 -7.12 -1.22 5.49
N GLU A 22 -7.64 -0.15 6.07
CA GLU A 22 -9.04 0.24 5.94
C GLU A 22 -9.46 0.60 4.51
N LEU A 23 -8.49 0.92 3.65
CA LEU A 23 -8.74 1.26 2.25
C LEU A 23 -8.99 0.03 1.37
N PHE A 24 -8.76 -1.15 1.90
CA PHE A 24 -8.82 -2.41 1.15
C PHE A 24 -9.92 -3.33 1.69
N PRO A 25 -10.41 -4.27 0.86
CA PRO A 25 -11.38 -5.27 1.32
C PRO A 25 -10.81 -6.17 2.42
N GLU A 26 -11.70 -6.80 3.15
CA GLU A 26 -11.31 -7.84 4.11
C GLU A 26 -10.53 -8.95 3.40
N GLN A 27 -9.69 -9.66 4.12
CA GLN A 27 -8.82 -10.73 3.62
C GLN A 27 -7.67 -10.23 2.74
N THR A 28 -7.47 -8.92 2.63
CA THR A 28 -6.30 -8.36 1.94
C THR A 28 -5.03 -8.74 2.69
N ARG A 29 -4.01 -9.14 1.94
CA ARG A 29 -2.71 -9.51 2.50
C ARG A 29 -1.71 -8.37 2.33
N PHE A 30 -1.02 -8.06 3.41
CA PHE A 30 0.04 -7.03 3.44
C PHE A 30 1.35 -7.75 3.78
N VAL A 31 2.26 -7.81 2.82
CA VAL A 31 3.49 -8.60 2.93
C VAL A 31 4.70 -7.70 2.81
N GLU A 32 5.61 -7.77 3.79
CA GLU A 32 6.90 -7.13 3.67
C GLU A 32 7.78 -7.99 2.78
N SER A 33 8.27 -7.43 1.68
CA SER A 33 9.07 -8.13 0.69
C SER A 33 10.39 -7.42 0.43
N ARG A 34 11.29 -8.08 -0.27
CA ARG A 34 12.60 -7.53 -0.62
C ARG A 34 13.02 -8.03 -1.99
N ASP A 35 13.59 -7.14 -2.78
CA ASP A 35 14.24 -7.47 -4.04
C ASP A 35 15.54 -6.67 -4.16
N GLU A 36 16.16 -6.63 -5.36
CA GLU A 36 17.40 -5.89 -5.58
C GLU A 36 17.24 -4.39 -5.39
N ARG A 37 16.02 -3.87 -5.43
CA ARG A 37 15.73 -2.44 -5.19
C ARG A 37 15.51 -2.13 -3.71
N GLY A 38 15.49 -3.14 -2.85
CA GLY A 38 15.32 -2.99 -1.41
C GLY A 38 14.01 -3.56 -0.88
N ARG A 39 13.64 -3.11 0.33
CA ARG A 39 12.43 -3.56 1.01
C ARG A 39 11.22 -2.77 0.52
N PHE A 40 10.08 -3.44 0.43
CA PHE A 40 8.83 -2.78 0.05
C PHE A 40 7.63 -3.50 0.67
N LEU A 41 6.50 -2.81 0.71
CA LEU A 41 5.24 -3.38 1.19
C LEU A 41 4.42 -3.82 -0.04
N SER A 42 4.12 -5.10 -0.12
CA SER A 42 3.32 -5.65 -1.20
C SER A 42 1.90 -5.94 -0.69
N VAL A 43 0.90 -5.40 -1.35
CA VAL A 43 -0.51 -5.52 -0.96
C VAL A 43 -1.23 -6.35 -2.01
N HIS A 44 -1.90 -7.42 -1.57
CA HIS A 44 -2.62 -8.36 -2.46
C HIS A 44 -4.08 -8.43 -2.05
N TRP A 45 -4.98 -8.14 -3.00
CA TRP A 45 -6.42 -8.20 -2.72
C TRP A 45 -7.21 -8.68 -3.95
N LEU A 46 -8.46 -9.02 -3.71
CA LEU A 46 -9.40 -9.37 -4.77
C LEU A 46 -10.29 -8.14 -5.02
N ALA A 47 -10.19 -7.59 -6.22
CA ALA A 47 -11.09 -6.52 -6.64
C ALA A 47 -12.40 -7.15 -7.08
N MET A 48 -13.45 -6.86 -6.35
CA MET A 48 -14.80 -7.32 -6.65
C MET A 48 -15.51 -6.25 -7.44
N ARG A 49 -16.01 -6.62 -8.61
CA ARG A 49 -16.84 -5.74 -9.39
C ARG A 49 -18.21 -6.37 -9.56
N PHE A 50 -19.23 -5.55 -9.46
CA PHE A 50 -20.60 -6.01 -9.58
C PHE A 50 -20.81 -6.74 -10.91
N GLY A 51 -21.24 -8.02 -10.84
CA GLY A 51 -21.50 -8.83 -12.02
C GLY A 51 -20.29 -9.36 -12.77
N ALA A 52 -19.06 -9.16 -12.22
CA ALA A 52 -17.85 -9.63 -12.87
C ALA A 52 -17.09 -10.65 -12.01
N THR A 53 -16.19 -11.38 -12.66
CA THR A 53 -15.30 -12.31 -11.97
C THR A 53 -14.31 -11.51 -11.10
N PRO A 54 -14.06 -11.92 -9.84
CA PRO A 54 -13.06 -11.27 -9.00
C PRO A 54 -11.69 -11.29 -9.67
N LYS A 55 -10.98 -10.16 -9.56
CA LYS A 55 -9.67 -9.99 -10.14
C LYS A 55 -8.63 -9.82 -9.05
N ARG A 56 -7.54 -10.58 -9.14
CA ARG A 56 -6.42 -10.43 -8.20
C ARG A 56 -5.64 -9.19 -8.55
N MET A 57 -5.42 -8.34 -7.54
CA MET A 57 -4.68 -7.10 -7.69
C MET A 57 -3.48 -7.09 -6.75
N THR A 58 -2.42 -6.44 -7.18
CA THR A 58 -1.22 -6.23 -6.37
C THR A 58 -0.82 -4.76 -6.43
N LEU A 59 -0.50 -4.19 -5.28
CA LEU A 59 0.07 -2.86 -5.17
C LEU A 59 1.38 -2.96 -4.39
N ASP A 60 2.48 -2.56 -5.01
CA ASP A 60 3.77 -2.47 -4.34
C ASP A 60 3.99 -1.03 -3.89
N VAL A 61 4.17 -0.84 -2.59
CA VAL A 61 4.47 0.46 -2.00
C VAL A 61 5.97 0.48 -1.71
N ARG A 62 6.70 1.29 -2.48
CA ARG A 62 8.14 1.43 -2.35
C ARG A 62 8.48 2.77 -1.77
N ILE A 63 9.38 2.77 -0.79
CA ILE A 63 9.86 3.99 -0.15
C ILE A 63 11.35 4.10 -0.48
N ALA A 64 11.76 5.26 -1.01
CA ALA A 64 13.17 5.49 -1.34
C ALA A 64 14.04 5.26 -0.10
N PRO A 65 15.22 4.63 -0.23
CA PRO A 65 16.06 4.28 0.92
C PRO A 65 16.35 5.46 1.87
N ALA A 66 16.61 6.64 1.33
CA ALA A 66 16.86 7.82 2.16
C ALA A 66 15.61 8.25 2.94
N ALA A 67 14.44 8.21 2.30
CA ALA A 67 13.17 8.55 2.95
C ALA A 67 12.82 7.52 4.03
N LEU A 68 13.05 6.24 3.77
CA LEU A 68 12.83 5.19 4.74
C LEU A 68 13.75 5.38 5.96
N ALA A 69 15.01 5.70 5.73
CA ALA A 69 15.96 5.96 6.82
C ALA A 69 15.51 7.14 7.68
N ARG A 70 15.00 8.20 7.06
CA ARG A 70 14.45 9.35 7.80
C ARG A 70 13.23 8.95 8.64
N TYR A 71 12.33 8.18 8.05
CA TYR A 71 11.14 7.68 8.74
C TYR A 71 11.53 6.83 9.96
N LEU A 72 12.49 5.93 9.81
CA LEU A 72 12.91 5.05 10.90
C LEU A 72 13.55 5.82 12.06
N ALA A 73 14.16 6.98 11.77
CA ALA A 73 14.75 7.85 12.78
C ALA A 73 13.72 8.75 13.48
N MET A 74 12.50 8.82 12.98
CA MET A 74 11.46 9.67 13.55
C MET A 74 10.85 9.10 14.83
N ARG A 75 10.39 10.01 15.70
CA ARG A 75 9.58 9.65 16.86
C ARG A 75 8.13 9.40 16.40
N SER A 76 7.36 8.69 17.21
CA SER A 76 5.97 8.33 16.88
C SER A 76 5.11 9.51 16.43
N MET A 77 5.24 10.65 17.10
CA MET A 77 4.46 11.84 16.76
C MET A 77 4.81 12.40 15.38
N GLN A 78 6.09 12.33 15.00
CA GLN A 78 6.57 12.81 13.70
C GLN A 78 6.09 11.90 12.56
N ARG A 79 5.94 10.62 12.84
CA ARG A 79 5.49 9.62 11.85
C ARG A 79 4.04 9.83 11.41
N ALA A 80 3.23 10.54 12.20
CA ALA A 80 1.84 10.80 11.85
C ALA A 80 1.71 11.50 10.48
N ARG A 81 2.60 12.44 10.18
CA ARG A 81 2.61 13.11 8.87
C ARG A 81 2.95 12.13 7.74
N SER A 82 3.96 11.30 7.94
CA SER A 82 4.34 10.28 6.95
C SER A 82 3.20 9.31 6.71
N HIS A 83 2.50 8.90 7.77
CA HIS A 83 1.34 8.03 7.66
C HIS A 83 0.21 8.68 6.86
N ALA A 84 -0.03 9.98 7.07
CA ALA A 84 -1.05 10.71 6.32
C ALA A 84 -0.71 10.80 4.83
N VAL A 85 0.56 11.01 4.49
CA VAL A 85 1.02 11.05 3.10
C VAL A 85 0.84 9.67 2.45
N LEU A 86 1.25 8.61 3.12
CA LEU A 86 1.07 7.25 2.62
C LEU A 86 -0.40 6.96 2.36
N HIS A 87 -1.26 7.26 3.31
CA HIS A 87 -2.70 7.04 3.20
C HIS A 87 -3.28 7.78 1.99
N ALA A 88 -2.92 9.04 1.82
CA ALA A 88 -3.41 9.87 0.71
C ALA A 88 -2.97 9.32 -0.66
N TYR A 89 -1.73 8.87 -0.77
CA TYR A 89 -1.21 8.32 -2.03
C TYR A 89 -1.87 7.00 -2.40
N VAL A 90 -2.08 6.12 -1.42
CA VAL A 90 -2.75 4.84 -1.65
C VAL A 90 -4.22 5.07 -2.02
N GLU A 91 -4.90 5.95 -1.29
CA GLU A 91 -6.29 6.29 -1.59
C GLU A 91 -6.45 6.85 -3.00
N ALA A 92 -5.57 7.75 -3.42
CA ALA A 92 -5.58 8.33 -4.76
C ALA A 92 -5.32 7.26 -5.84
N MET A 93 -4.41 6.34 -5.59
CA MET A 93 -4.12 5.25 -6.52
C MET A 93 -5.33 4.33 -6.70
N LEU A 94 -5.98 3.95 -5.60
CA LEU A 94 -7.17 3.11 -5.66
C LEU A 94 -8.31 3.81 -6.39
N GLY A 95 -8.52 5.10 -6.13
CA GLY A 95 -9.53 5.89 -6.83
C GLY A 95 -9.28 5.95 -8.34
N SER A 96 -8.02 6.14 -8.73
CA SER A 96 -7.62 6.14 -10.14
C SER A 96 -7.89 4.80 -10.82
N LEU A 97 -7.60 3.68 -10.15
CA LEU A 97 -7.87 2.36 -10.68
C LEU A 97 -9.37 2.12 -10.88
N GLU A 98 -10.19 2.56 -9.93
CA GLU A 98 -11.65 2.45 -10.02
C GLU A 98 -12.20 3.30 -11.18
N GLU A 99 -11.72 4.52 -11.34
CA GLU A 99 -12.14 5.41 -12.43
C GLU A 99 -11.80 4.84 -13.79
N ARG A 100 -10.59 4.32 -13.97
CA ARG A 100 -10.18 3.69 -15.21
C ARG A 100 -11.02 2.46 -15.53
N HIS A 101 -11.29 1.66 -14.53
CA HIS A 101 -12.10 0.47 -14.68
C HIS A 101 -13.54 0.83 -15.05
N ALA A 102 -14.12 1.85 -14.44
CA ALA A 102 -15.46 2.36 -14.75
C ALA A 102 -15.53 2.93 -16.17
N ALA A 103 -14.44 3.51 -16.66
CA ALA A 103 -14.34 4.03 -18.02
C ALA A 103 -14.13 2.95 -19.08
N GLY A 104 -14.02 1.67 -18.68
CA GLY A 104 -13.78 0.56 -19.60
C GLY A 104 -12.33 0.40 -20.02
N GLU A 105 -11.41 1.10 -19.38
CA GLU A 105 -9.99 0.99 -19.68
C GLU A 105 -9.41 -0.30 -19.11
N ALA A 106 -8.39 -0.83 -19.81
CA ALA A 106 -7.64 -1.97 -19.28
C ALA A 106 -6.82 -1.51 -18.07
N VAL A 107 -7.01 -2.18 -16.93
CA VAL A 107 -6.30 -1.87 -15.69
C VAL A 107 -5.29 -2.97 -15.43
N SER A 108 -4.03 -2.58 -15.20
CA SER A 108 -2.97 -3.51 -14.82
C SER A 108 -3.30 -4.16 -13.48
N ARG A 109 -2.98 -5.46 -13.37
CA ARG A 109 -3.11 -6.18 -12.09
C ARG A 109 -2.06 -5.76 -11.09
N ASP A 110 -0.94 -5.23 -11.58
CA ASP A 110 0.20 -4.81 -10.78
C ASP A 110 0.33 -3.31 -10.82
N ALA A 111 0.28 -2.68 -9.67
CA ALA A 111 0.48 -1.25 -9.53
C ALA A 111 1.65 -0.98 -8.60
N GLU A 112 2.27 0.18 -8.71
CA GLU A 112 3.38 0.58 -7.86
C GLU A 112 3.22 2.04 -7.45
N ILE A 113 3.50 2.31 -6.18
CA ILE A 113 3.64 3.66 -5.64
C ILE A 113 5.08 3.81 -5.18
N ALA A 114 5.74 4.88 -5.62
CA ALA A 114 7.09 5.22 -5.16
C ALA A 114 7.02 6.49 -4.31
N LEU A 115 7.46 6.39 -3.07
CA LEU A 115 7.49 7.52 -2.13
C LEU A 115 8.93 7.94 -1.85
N ASP A 116 9.16 9.25 -1.79
CA ASP A 116 10.47 9.84 -1.54
C ASP A 116 10.33 10.98 -0.52
N ASP A 117 10.84 12.17 -0.82
CA ASP A 117 10.88 13.31 0.10
C ASP A 117 9.51 13.73 0.62
N GLU A 118 8.44 13.48 -0.14
CA GLU A 118 7.07 13.77 0.29
C GLU A 118 6.62 12.90 1.47
N PHE A 119 7.20 11.72 1.61
CA PHE A 119 6.86 10.79 2.69
C PHE A 119 7.63 11.11 3.98
N ALA A 120 8.92 11.34 3.84
CA ALA A 120 9.75 11.61 5.02
C ALA A 120 10.99 12.43 4.68
#